data_e04a16ed8326a167d057f66a7ee6856a
#
_entry.id   e04a16ed8326a167d057f66a7ee6856a
#
_cell.length_a   1.000
_cell.length_b   1.000
_cell.length_c   1.000
_cell.angle_alpha   90.00
_cell.angle_beta   90.00
_cell.angle_gamma   90.00
#
_symmetry.space_group_name_H-M   'P 1'
#
loop_
_entity.id
_entity.type
_entity.pdbx_description
1 polymer ?
#
loop_
_entity_poly.entity_id
_entity_poly.type
_entity_poly.pdbx_seq_one_letter_code
_entity_poly.pdbx_strand_id
1 'polypeptide(L)'
;MEYMELQKNNTSQENGMDHTSYLPEASLRPADILLPDMNADMKKWAVIACDQFTAQPEYWKRVEDYVQDAPSTLRLIYPEIYLNTDDRQVYTDRIAAIQNEMSAYLKDEVLKERVHQGYVLTVRQASAGERIGLVAELDLEKYDYHVETDAPVRATEATVKERIPVRVGIREGASLESPHVMVLMDDPKKQ
;
A
#
# COMPACT_ATOMS: atom_id res chain seq x y z
N MET A 1 -20.24 -8.75 0.31
CA MET A 1 -19.06 -8.02 0.83
C MET A 1 -19.60 -7.04 1.85
N GLU A 2 -19.54 -7.42 3.13
CA GLU A 2 -20.03 -6.60 4.24
C GLU A 2 -19.02 -5.49 4.50
N TYR A 3 -19.51 -4.25 4.49
CA TYR A 3 -18.72 -3.08 4.83
C TYR A 3 -18.48 -3.05 6.34
N MET A 4 -17.22 -2.86 6.74
CA MET A 4 -16.88 -2.61 8.14
C MET A 4 -17.52 -1.30 8.62
N GLU A 5 -18.41 -1.40 9.61
CA GLU A 5 -18.83 -0.24 10.39
C GLU A 5 -17.66 0.29 11.22
N LEU A 6 -17.27 1.52 10.92
CA LEU A 6 -16.39 2.29 11.79
C LEU A 6 -17.17 2.65 13.06
N GLN A 7 -17.00 1.88 14.13
CA GLN A 7 -17.54 2.27 15.44
C GLN A 7 -16.83 3.54 15.93
N LYS A 8 -17.56 4.63 15.86
CA LYS A 8 -17.20 5.88 16.55
C LYS A 8 -17.51 5.68 18.04
N ASN A 9 -16.53 5.29 18.80
CA ASN A 9 -16.60 5.43 20.25
C ASN A 9 -16.31 6.88 20.62
N ASN A 10 -17.38 7.65 20.78
CA ASN A 10 -17.37 8.98 21.32
C ASN A 10 -17.47 8.86 22.84
N THR A 11 -16.38 8.86 23.55
CA THR A 11 -16.36 9.09 24.99
C THR A 11 -15.33 10.18 25.30
N SER A 12 -15.88 11.36 25.51
CA SER A 12 -15.22 12.50 26.13
C SER A 12 -14.69 12.12 27.52
N GLN A 13 -13.38 11.94 27.63
CA GLN A 13 -12.63 12.23 28.85
C GLN A 13 -11.23 12.67 28.44
N GLU A 14 -11.03 13.97 28.53
CA GLU A 14 -9.71 14.59 28.47
C GLU A 14 -8.90 14.12 29.69
N ASN A 15 -8.00 13.18 29.45
CA ASN A 15 -6.81 12.99 30.26
C ASN A 15 -5.66 12.88 29.26
N GLY A 16 -4.70 13.81 29.35
CA GLY A 16 -3.57 13.96 28.48
C GLY A 16 -2.76 12.65 28.30
N MET A 17 -3.22 11.79 27.42
CA MET A 17 -2.42 10.73 26.85
C MET A 17 -1.73 11.30 25.61
N ASP A 18 -0.43 11.33 25.67
CA ASP A 18 0.44 11.52 24.53
C ASP A 18 0.07 10.48 23.46
N HIS A 19 -0.66 10.90 22.41
CA HIS A 19 -1.16 10.03 21.35
C HIS A 19 -0.08 9.58 20.36
N THR A 20 1.18 9.81 20.67
CA THR A 20 2.32 9.22 19.95
C THR A 20 2.66 7.84 20.52
N SER A 21 1.72 6.91 20.50
CA SER A 21 1.99 5.54 20.91
C SER A 21 2.82 4.81 19.83
N TYR A 22 4.10 5.16 19.79
CA TYR A 22 5.11 4.38 19.12
C TYR A 22 5.17 3.00 19.77
N LEU A 23 5.17 1.94 18.96
CA LEU A 23 5.37 0.58 19.40
C LEU A 23 6.83 0.18 19.12
N PRO A 24 7.77 0.56 19.99
CA PRO A 24 9.20 0.44 19.70
C PRO A 24 9.67 -1.00 19.55
N GLU A 25 9.04 -1.93 20.26
CA GLU A 25 9.34 -3.36 20.16
C GLU A 25 8.96 -3.95 18.80
N ALA A 26 7.89 -3.42 18.18
CA ALA A 26 7.43 -3.82 16.87
C ALA A 26 7.99 -2.95 15.73
N SER A 27 8.77 -1.90 16.04
CA SER A 27 9.25 -0.91 15.06
C SER A 27 8.15 -0.22 14.27
N LEU A 28 6.96 -0.04 14.88
CA LEU A 28 5.77 0.52 14.25
C LEU A 28 5.43 1.90 14.83
N ARG A 29 4.93 2.77 13.95
CA ARG A 29 4.40 4.10 14.29
C ARG A 29 2.99 4.27 13.76
N PRO A 30 2.20 5.18 14.38
CA PRO A 30 0.95 5.63 13.79
C PRO A 30 1.18 6.24 12.41
N ALA A 31 0.25 6.03 11.50
CA ALA A 31 0.32 6.50 10.11
C ALA A 31 -0.82 7.48 9.78
N ASP A 32 -0.59 8.33 8.79
CA ASP A 32 -1.64 9.07 8.11
C ASP A 32 -2.19 8.20 6.97
N ILE A 33 -3.43 7.73 7.12
CA ILE A 33 -4.00 6.73 6.22
C ILE A 33 -5.07 7.36 5.33
N LEU A 34 -4.84 7.24 4.03
CA LEU A 34 -5.74 7.67 2.97
C LEU A 34 -6.63 6.52 2.53
N LEU A 35 -7.91 6.78 2.40
CA LEU A 35 -8.86 5.83 1.83
C LEU A 35 -9.58 6.45 0.63
N PRO A 36 -10.00 5.63 -0.34
CA PRO A 36 -10.81 6.10 -1.46
C PRO A 36 -12.13 6.69 -0.97
N ASP A 37 -12.73 7.57 -1.76
CA ASP A 37 -14.05 8.11 -1.46
C ASP A 37 -15.07 6.97 -1.30
N MET A 38 -16.03 7.15 -0.40
CA MET A 38 -17.04 6.13 -0.09
C MET A 38 -17.93 5.76 -1.28
N ASN A 39 -18.00 6.64 -2.30
CA ASN A 39 -18.75 6.42 -3.53
C ASN A 39 -17.89 5.81 -4.65
N ALA A 40 -16.61 5.53 -4.40
CA ALA A 40 -15.75 4.92 -5.39
C ALA A 40 -16.26 3.52 -5.78
N ASP A 41 -16.24 3.21 -7.08
CA ASP A 41 -16.52 1.86 -7.56
C ASP A 41 -15.36 0.94 -7.17
N MET A 42 -15.50 0.23 -6.06
CA MET A 42 -14.46 -0.64 -5.52
C MET A 42 -14.07 -1.79 -6.45
N LYS A 43 -14.90 -2.15 -7.42
CA LYS A 43 -14.56 -3.17 -8.44
C LYS A 43 -13.60 -2.61 -9.49
N LYS A 44 -13.67 -1.32 -9.76
CA LYS A 44 -12.74 -0.61 -10.64
C LYS A 44 -11.54 -0.06 -9.87
N TRP A 45 -11.74 0.23 -8.58
CA TRP A 45 -10.68 0.72 -7.71
C TRP A 45 -9.58 -0.32 -7.49
N ALA A 46 -9.96 -1.52 -7.04
CA ALA A 46 -9.03 -2.57 -6.66
C ALA A 46 -8.56 -3.38 -7.87
N VAL A 47 -7.27 -3.36 -8.15
CA VAL A 47 -6.62 -4.22 -9.15
C VAL A 47 -5.65 -5.20 -8.48
N ILE A 48 -5.23 -6.22 -9.24
CA ILE A 48 -4.22 -7.19 -8.77
C ILE A 48 -2.86 -6.52 -8.56
N ALA A 49 -1.99 -7.13 -7.75
CA ALA A 49 -0.63 -6.65 -7.55
C ALA A 49 0.15 -6.56 -8.88
N CYS A 50 0.99 -5.54 -9.01
CA CYS A 50 1.68 -5.20 -10.26
C CYS A 50 2.63 -6.29 -10.78
N ASP A 51 3.06 -7.21 -9.92
CA ASP A 51 3.94 -8.34 -10.22
C ASP A 51 3.21 -9.62 -10.65
N GLN A 52 1.88 -9.56 -10.77
CA GLN A 52 1.06 -10.68 -11.24
C GLN A 52 0.82 -10.62 -12.74
N PHE A 53 0.56 -11.77 -13.36
CA PHE A 53 0.26 -11.90 -14.80
C PHE A 53 1.28 -11.22 -15.72
N THR A 54 2.57 -11.28 -15.35
CA THR A 54 3.68 -10.63 -16.07
C THR A 54 3.96 -11.22 -17.46
N ALA A 55 3.39 -12.38 -17.78
CA ALA A 55 3.47 -13.00 -19.09
C ALA A 55 2.12 -13.01 -19.86
N GLN A 56 1.13 -12.23 -19.38
CA GLN A 56 -0.23 -12.23 -19.92
C GLN A 56 -0.71 -10.82 -20.28
N PRO A 57 -0.26 -10.23 -21.41
CA PRO A 57 -0.62 -8.88 -21.82
C PRO A 57 -2.13 -8.69 -21.96
N GLU A 58 -2.84 -9.73 -22.42
CA GLU A 58 -4.30 -9.71 -22.57
C GLU A 58 -5.05 -9.50 -21.24
N TYR A 59 -4.45 -9.95 -20.14
CA TYR A 59 -5.03 -9.70 -18.82
C TYR A 59 -5.03 -8.20 -18.50
N TRP A 60 -3.87 -7.56 -18.61
CA TRP A 60 -3.72 -6.13 -18.30
C TRP A 60 -4.54 -5.26 -19.24
N LYS A 61 -4.60 -5.62 -20.52
CA LYS A 61 -5.49 -4.93 -21.48
C LYS A 61 -6.96 -4.99 -21.06
N ARG A 62 -7.45 -6.16 -20.63
CA ARG A 62 -8.84 -6.28 -20.12
C ARG A 62 -9.06 -5.46 -18.85
N VAL A 63 -8.05 -5.35 -17.98
CA VAL A 63 -8.13 -4.48 -16.78
C VAL A 63 -8.26 -3.02 -17.20
N GLU A 64 -7.44 -2.55 -18.12
CA GLU A 64 -7.52 -1.19 -18.68
C GLU A 64 -8.88 -0.92 -19.32
N ASP A 65 -9.35 -1.83 -20.17
CA ASP A 65 -10.65 -1.73 -20.84
C ASP A 65 -11.83 -1.71 -19.83
N TYR A 66 -11.71 -2.42 -18.71
CA TYR A 66 -12.73 -2.44 -17.65
C TYR A 66 -12.70 -1.19 -16.78
N VAL A 67 -11.51 -0.75 -16.38
CA VAL A 67 -11.33 0.44 -15.52
C VAL A 67 -11.71 1.72 -16.29
N GLN A 68 -11.29 1.83 -17.55
CA GLN A 68 -11.46 3.03 -18.38
C GLN A 68 -10.94 4.29 -17.66
N ASP A 69 -11.74 5.35 -17.60
CA ASP A 69 -11.38 6.62 -16.96
C ASP A 69 -11.73 6.69 -15.46
N ALA A 70 -12.24 5.59 -14.88
CA ALA A 70 -12.61 5.57 -13.48
C ALA A 70 -11.36 5.64 -12.58
N PRO A 71 -11.47 6.29 -11.40
CA PRO A 71 -10.42 6.21 -10.39
C PRO A 71 -10.09 4.77 -10.01
N SER A 72 -8.79 4.44 -9.99
CA SER A 72 -8.33 3.07 -9.77
C SER A 72 -6.88 3.05 -9.28
N THR A 73 -6.54 2.05 -8.47
CA THR A 73 -5.16 1.77 -8.11
C THR A 73 -4.31 1.33 -9.31
N LEU A 74 -4.92 0.96 -10.43
CA LEU A 74 -4.20 0.72 -11.70
C LEU A 74 -3.32 1.92 -12.10
N ARG A 75 -3.78 3.14 -11.82
CA ARG A 75 -3.06 4.38 -12.15
C ARG A 75 -1.92 4.72 -11.19
N LEU A 76 -1.87 4.02 -10.07
CA LEU A 76 -0.87 4.23 -9.00
C LEU A 76 0.23 3.16 -9.01
N ILE A 77 0.17 2.20 -9.93
CA ILE A 77 1.13 1.10 -10.02
C ILE A 77 1.78 1.05 -11.41
N TYR A 78 2.95 0.44 -11.48
CA TYR A 78 3.63 0.07 -12.72
C TYR A 78 3.52 -1.44 -12.90
N PRO A 79 2.62 -1.96 -13.78
CA PRO A 79 2.54 -3.40 -14.04
C PRO A 79 3.86 -3.94 -14.61
N GLU A 80 4.42 -4.96 -13.98
CA GLU A 80 5.76 -5.46 -14.30
C GLU A 80 5.88 -6.11 -15.69
N ILE A 81 4.74 -6.39 -16.32
CA ILE A 81 4.73 -6.83 -17.73
C ILE A 81 5.41 -5.83 -18.67
N TYR A 82 5.41 -4.54 -18.30
CA TYR A 82 5.99 -3.47 -19.12
C TYR A 82 7.50 -3.28 -18.90
N LEU A 83 8.10 -3.90 -17.87
CA LEU A 83 9.53 -3.72 -17.52
C LEU A 83 10.48 -4.07 -18.70
N ASN A 84 10.11 -5.04 -19.53
CA ASN A 84 10.94 -5.51 -20.63
C ASN A 84 10.42 -5.05 -22.00
N THR A 85 9.32 -4.32 -22.07
CA THR A 85 8.69 -3.88 -23.32
C THR A 85 8.72 -2.38 -23.51
N ASP A 86 8.71 -1.61 -22.43
CA ASP A 86 8.80 -0.15 -22.50
C ASP A 86 10.23 0.27 -22.87
N ASP A 87 10.35 1.15 -23.86
CA ASP A 87 11.59 1.85 -24.06
C ASP A 87 11.81 2.88 -22.95
N ARG A 88 13.00 3.52 -22.95
CA ARG A 88 13.38 4.45 -21.89
C ARG A 88 12.42 5.64 -21.76
N GLN A 89 11.89 6.14 -22.88
CA GLN A 89 10.98 7.28 -22.84
C GLN A 89 9.63 6.88 -22.29
N VAL A 90 9.05 5.77 -22.79
CA VAL A 90 7.78 5.22 -22.31
C VAL A 90 7.85 4.89 -20.82
N TYR A 91 8.97 4.29 -20.38
CA TYR A 91 9.24 4.01 -18.97
C TYR A 91 9.20 5.29 -18.11
N THR A 92 9.90 6.34 -18.53
CA THR A 92 9.96 7.61 -17.81
C THR A 92 8.58 8.28 -17.77
N ASP A 93 7.88 8.31 -18.90
CA ASP A 93 6.54 8.92 -19.02
C ASP A 93 5.52 8.20 -18.14
N ARG A 94 5.60 6.86 -18.06
CA ARG A 94 4.72 6.07 -17.21
C ARG A 94 4.95 6.35 -15.72
N ILE A 95 6.20 6.48 -15.28
CA ILE A 95 6.52 6.87 -13.90
C ILE A 95 5.98 8.27 -13.60
N ALA A 96 6.21 9.23 -14.48
CA ALA A 96 5.69 10.58 -14.32
C ALA A 96 4.16 10.62 -14.28
N ALA A 97 3.48 9.81 -15.10
CA ALA A 97 2.03 9.69 -15.08
C ALA A 97 1.51 9.15 -13.75
N ILE A 98 2.16 8.13 -13.17
CA ILE A 98 1.82 7.60 -11.84
C ILE A 98 1.94 8.68 -10.75
N GLN A 99 3.05 9.42 -10.73
CA GLN A 99 3.30 10.49 -9.75
C GLN A 99 2.29 11.63 -9.88
N ASN A 100 1.96 12.01 -11.11
CA ASN A 100 0.93 13.02 -11.39
C ASN A 100 -0.46 12.56 -10.93
N GLU A 101 -0.80 11.29 -11.15
CA GLU A 101 -2.09 10.74 -10.72
C GLU A 101 -2.19 10.65 -9.19
N MET A 102 -1.11 10.29 -8.49
CA MET A 102 -1.05 10.35 -7.02
C MET A 102 -1.41 11.76 -6.51
N SER A 103 -0.82 12.77 -7.13
CA SER A 103 -1.06 14.18 -6.76
C SER A 103 -2.49 14.63 -7.13
N ALA A 104 -3.00 14.17 -8.28
CA ALA A 104 -4.37 14.44 -8.69
C ALA A 104 -5.40 13.80 -7.75
N TYR A 105 -5.18 12.55 -7.33
CA TYR A 105 -6.07 11.84 -6.41
C TYR A 105 -6.16 12.51 -5.03
N LEU A 106 -5.09 13.13 -4.58
CA LEU A 106 -5.11 13.94 -3.35
C LEU A 106 -5.85 15.26 -3.58
N LYS A 107 -5.53 15.98 -4.65
CA LYS A 107 -6.11 17.29 -4.97
C LYS A 107 -7.62 17.20 -5.22
N ASP A 108 -8.05 16.18 -5.95
CA ASP A 108 -9.44 16.00 -6.37
C ASP A 108 -10.24 15.17 -5.34
N GLU A 109 -9.65 14.94 -4.18
CA GLU A 109 -10.24 14.20 -3.05
C GLU A 109 -10.72 12.77 -3.40
N VAL A 110 -10.15 12.14 -4.42
CA VAL A 110 -10.36 10.73 -4.74
C VAL A 110 -9.84 9.85 -3.61
N LEU A 111 -8.68 10.24 -3.05
CA LEU A 111 -8.13 9.72 -1.81
C LEU A 111 -8.23 10.79 -0.72
N LYS A 112 -8.80 10.43 0.42
CA LYS A 112 -8.98 11.33 1.57
C LYS A 112 -8.31 10.76 2.80
N GLU A 113 -7.64 11.61 3.57
CA GLU A 113 -7.18 11.24 4.89
C GLU A 113 -8.38 10.88 5.78
N ARG A 114 -8.37 9.67 6.30
CA ARG A 114 -9.42 9.14 7.18
C ARG A 114 -8.91 8.79 8.56
N VAL A 115 -7.62 8.57 8.68
CA VAL A 115 -6.93 8.33 9.94
C VAL A 115 -5.71 9.23 9.97
N HIS A 116 -5.64 10.09 10.96
CA HIS A 116 -4.50 10.96 11.23
C HIS A 116 -3.74 10.40 12.42
N GLN A 117 -2.44 10.14 12.25
CA GLN A 117 -1.55 9.59 13.28
C GLN A 117 -2.20 8.41 14.05
N GLY A 118 -2.58 7.38 13.31
CA GLY A 118 -3.29 6.25 13.87
C GLY A 118 -2.97 4.91 13.20
N TYR A 119 -3.70 3.89 13.61
CA TYR A 119 -3.59 2.54 13.09
C TYR A 119 -4.92 2.08 12.49
N VAL A 120 -4.88 1.22 11.47
CA VAL A 120 -6.07 0.54 10.96
C VAL A 120 -5.91 -0.96 11.11
N LEU A 121 -6.81 -1.57 11.88
CA LEU A 121 -6.92 -3.02 11.97
C LEU A 121 -7.72 -3.53 10.77
N THR A 122 -7.15 -4.44 10.02
CA THR A 122 -7.82 -5.11 8.90
C THR A 122 -8.14 -6.55 9.27
N VAL A 123 -9.38 -6.97 9.03
CA VAL A 123 -9.81 -8.36 9.22
C VAL A 123 -10.30 -8.89 7.88
N ARG A 124 -9.65 -9.92 7.37
CA ARG A 124 -10.00 -10.53 6.09
C ARG A 124 -10.37 -11.99 6.24
N GLN A 125 -11.60 -12.31 5.88
CA GLN A 125 -12.06 -13.68 5.76
C GLN A 125 -11.63 -14.29 4.43
N ALA A 126 -10.98 -15.43 4.48
CA ALA A 126 -10.55 -16.20 3.31
C ALA A 126 -10.91 -17.68 3.50
N SER A 127 -10.87 -18.47 2.43
CA SER A 127 -11.16 -19.91 2.49
C SER A 127 -10.23 -20.69 3.44
N ALA A 128 -9.02 -20.20 3.65
CA ALA A 128 -8.02 -20.79 4.56
C ALA A 128 -8.14 -20.30 6.02
N GLY A 129 -9.08 -19.40 6.32
CA GLY A 129 -9.27 -18.81 7.65
C GLY A 129 -9.23 -17.29 7.66
N GLU A 130 -9.24 -16.72 8.85
CA GLU A 130 -9.16 -15.29 9.07
C GLU A 130 -7.71 -14.80 9.03
N ARG A 131 -7.49 -13.66 8.39
CA ARG A 131 -6.23 -12.93 8.43
C ARG A 131 -6.46 -11.58 9.09
N ILE A 132 -5.72 -11.33 10.15
CA ILE A 132 -5.69 -10.03 10.83
C ILE A 132 -4.42 -9.30 10.40
N GLY A 133 -4.53 -8.01 10.13
CA GLY A 133 -3.41 -7.16 9.76
C GLY A 133 -3.54 -5.77 10.38
N LEU A 134 -2.41 -5.14 10.63
CA LEU A 134 -2.32 -3.77 11.12
C LEU A 134 -1.67 -2.90 10.03
N VAL A 135 -2.33 -1.79 9.68
CA VAL A 135 -1.74 -0.76 8.82
C VAL A 135 -1.06 0.26 9.71
N ALA A 136 0.21 0.51 9.47
CA ALA A 136 1.08 1.37 10.26
C ALA A 136 2.26 1.85 9.43
N GLU A 137 3.01 2.83 9.93
CA GLU A 137 4.36 3.13 9.44
C GLU A 137 5.37 2.17 10.05
N LEU A 138 6.40 1.82 9.25
CA LEU A 138 7.50 0.98 9.67
C LEU A 138 8.79 1.80 9.79
N ASP A 139 9.50 1.65 10.92
CA ASP A 139 10.80 2.29 11.11
C ASP A 139 11.88 1.57 10.28
N LEU A 140 12.26 2.18 9.15
CA LEU A 140 13.24 1.62 8.23
C LEU A 140 14.66 1.58 8.79
N GLU A 141 14.98 2.37 9.82
CA GLU A 141 16.27 2.30 10.53
C GLU A 141 16.44 0.97 11.31
N LYS A 142 15.34 0.24 11.49
CA LYS A 142 15.31 -1.08 12.11
C LYS A 142 15.33 -2.23 11.11
N TYR A 143 15.33 -1.92 9.81
CA TYR A 143 15.36 -2.92 8.76
C TYR A 143 16.79 -3.30 8.38
N ASP A 144 17.02 -4.60 8.26
CA ASP A 144 18.25 -5.14 7.69
C ASP A 144 17.93 -6.26 6.69
N TYR A 145 18.59 -6.22 5.54
CA TYR A 145 18.40 -7.17 4.45
C TYR A 145 19.40 -8.33 4.46
N HIS A 146 20.37 -8.32 5.36
CA HIS A 146 21.34 -9.41 5.48
C HIS A 146 20.69 -10.68 5.99
N VAL A 147 21.16 -11.84 5.49
CA VAL A 147 20.53 -13.15 5.79
C VAL A 147 20.66 -13.51 7.27
N GLU A 148 21.82 -13.19 7.86
CA GLU A 148 22.12 -13.48 9.27
C GLU A 148 22.07 -12.19 10.09
N THR A 149 20.87 -11.71 10.37
CA THR A 149 20.68 -10.48 11.13
C THR A 149 19.74 -10.71 12.32
N ASP A 150 20.03 -10.05 13.43
CA ASP A 150 19.17 -9.97 14.61
C ASP A 150 18.26 -8.73 14.59
N ALA A 151 18.22 -7.99 13.47
CA ALA A 151 17.35 -6.83 13.33
C ALA A 151 15.88 -7.22 13.51
N PRO A 152 15.07 -6.37 14.18
CA PRO A 152 13.65 -6.65 14.41
C PRO A 152 12.83 -6.69 13.11
N VAL A 153 13.27 -5.98 12.08
CA VAL A 153 12.65 -5.98 10.74
C VAL A 153 13.63 -6.56 9.73
N ARG A 154 13.24 -7.64 9.08
CA ARG A 154 14.12 -8.42 8.20
C ARG A 154 13.49 -8.70 6.86
N ALA A 155 14.32 -8.87 5.82
CA ALA A 155 13.87 -9.36 4.53
C ALA A 155 13.44 -10.84 4.65
N THR A 156 12.31 -11.19 4.03
CA THR A 156 11.85 -12.59 3.93
C THR A 156 12.50 -13.31 2.75
N GLU A 157 12.97 -12.55 1.76
CA GLU A 157 13.56 -13.07 0.53
C GLU A 157 14.48 -12.01 -0.11
N ALA A 158 15.33 -12.45 -1.03
CA ALA A 158 16.15 -11.54 -1.82
C ALA A 158 15.29 -10.78 -2.86
N THR A 159 15.52 -9.48 -2.98
CA THR A 159 14.83 -8.64 -3.95
C THR A 159 15.31 -8.93 -5.37
N VAL A 160 14.38 -9.01 -6.31
CA VAL A 160 14.67 -9.06 -7.74
C VAL A 160 15.21 -7.71 -8.20
N LYS A 161 16.50 -7.66 -8.58
CA LYS A 161 17.23 -6.40 -8.82
C LYS A 161 16.62 -5.55 -9.93
N GLU A 162 16.08 -6.19 -10.96
CA GLU A 162 15.47 -5.54 -12.12
C GLU A 162 14.20 -4.75 -11.76
N ARG A 163 13.58 -5.05 -10.62
CA ARG A 163 12.37 -4.37 -10.12
C ARG A 163 12.68 -3.12 -9.31
N ILE A 164 13.92 -2.99 -8.80
CA ILE A 164 14.30 -1.88 -7.92
C ILE A 164 14.19 -0.51 -8.63
N PRO A 165 14.73 -0.31 -9.84
CA PRO A 165 14.74 1.02 -10.46
C PRO A 165 13.35 1.63 -10.62
N VAL A 166 12.35 0.87 -11.05
CA VAL A 166 10.99 1.38 -11.23
C VAL A 166 10.35 1.76 -9.89
N ARG A 167 10.57 0.96 -8.86
CA ARG A 167 10.03 1.22 -7.51
C ARG A 167 10.67 2.45 -6.88
N VAL A 168 11.97 2.62 -7.04
CA VAL A 168 12.69 3.84 -6.63
C VAL A 168 12.19 5.04 -7.41
N GLY A 169 12.15 4.96 -8.74
CA GLY A 169 11.72 6.06 -9.58
C GLY A 169 10.31 6.56 -9.27
N ILE A 170 9.36 5.66 -8.97
CA ILE A 170 8.02 6.06 -8.53
C ILE A 170 8.10 6.80 -7.19
N ARG A 171 8.83 6.27 -6.20
CA ARG A 171 8.90 6.84 -4.85
C ARG A 171 9.62 8.17 -4.77
N GLU A 172 10.62 8.42 -5.60
CA GLU A 172 11.37 9.69 -5.62
C GLU A 172 10.49 10.92 -5.85
N GLY A 173 9.36 10.78 -6.55
CA GLY A 173 8.41 11.87 -6.80
C GLY A 173 7.00 11.59 -6.29
N ALA A 174 6.81 10.55 -5.46
CA ALA A 174 5.50 10.16 -4.96
C ALA A 174 4.99 11.13 -3.90
N SER A 175 3.72 11.51 -4.00
CA SER A 175 3.01 12.28 -2.97
C SER A 175 2.29 11.40 -1.95
N LEU A 176 2.27 10.08 -2.15
CA LEU A 176 1.73 9.07 -1.25
C LEU A 176 2.46 7.74 -1.43
N GLU A 177 2.39 6.85 -0.44
CA GLU A 177 2.94 5.50 -0.54
C GLU A 177 1.88 4.54 -1.11
N SER A 178 2.16 3.98 -2.27
CA SER A 178 1.32 2.95 -2.90
C SER A 178 2.15 2.15 -3.94
N PRO A 179 1.98 0.85 -4.02
CA PRO A 179 1.33 -0.03 -3.04
C PRO A 179 2.16 -0.13 -1.75
N HIS A 180 1.48 -0.31 -0.63
CA HIS A 180 2.15 -0.51 0.65
C HIS A 180 2.76 -1.92 0.75
N VAL A 181 3.78 -2.05 1.59
CA VAL A 181 4.49 -3.31 1.83
C VAL A 181 3.70 -4.18 2.81
N MET A 182 3.63 -5.48 2.54
CA MET A 182 3.09 -6.45 3.49
C MET A 182 4.22 -7.08 4.29
N VAL A 183 4.14 -6.98 5.61
CA VAL A 183 5.09 -7.56 6.55
C VAL A 183 4.40 -8.66 7.33
N LEU A 184 5.11 -9.74 7.63
CA LEU A 184 4.64 -10.77 8.54
C LEU A 184 5.18 -10.46 9.94
N MET A 185 4.28 -10.45 10.91
CA MET A 185 4.65 -10.26 12.32
C MET A 185 4.73 -11.63 13.01
N ASP A 186 5.85 -11.87 13.67
CA ASP A 186 5.99 -13.02 14.58
C ASP A 186 5.32 -12.68 15.92
N ASP A 187 4.21 -13.34 16.22
CA ASP A 187 3.50 -13.22 17.49
C ASP A 187 3.46 -14.58 18.20
N PRO A 188 4.52 -14.93 18.93
CA PRO A 188 4.62 -16.22 19.60
C PRO A 188 3.59 -16.41 20.71
N LYS A 189 2.99 -15.31 21.22
CA LYS A 189 2.00 -15.37 22.29
C LYS A 189 0.57 -15.39 21.78
N LYS A 190 0.35 -15.12 20.49
CA LYS A 190 -1.00 -15.04 19.85
C LYS A 190 -1.96 -14.12 20.60
N GLN A 191 -1.46 -12.96 21.00
CA GLN A 191 -2.22 -11.95 21.76
C GLN A 191 -2.92 -10.96 20.84
#